data_7e3233af361a16b3ef243f289c5a4005
#
_entry.id   7e3233af361a16b3ef243f289c5a4005
#
_cell.length_a   1.000
_cell.length_b   1.000
_cell.length_c   1.000
_cell.angle_alpha   90.00
_cell.angle_beta   90.00
_cell.angle_gamma   90.00
#
_symmetry.space_group_name_H-M   'P 1'
#
loop_
_entity.id
_entity.type
_entity.pdbx_description
1 polymer ?
#
loop_
_entity_poly.entity_id
_entity_poly.type
_entity_poly.pdbx_seq_one_letter_code
_entity_poly.pdbx_strand_id
1 'polypeptide(L)'
;MGKGLLGKRVAIGGSRKTEEISTIIEKQGGIPVIRPLQGTVYLAEEQVEPDLRTFVEGKKADWVIFTTGIGLETLVDVAEKIGLKDEFLQAIRQAKAACRGYKTLSALKKLGITPEASDEDGTTRGLICSLESHDFSGKTVLVQLHGEKAPALMAFLEEKGASVLPILPYQHIPPEEETVERLCRELMNGEIDAVCFTTAIQVRSLFDFAKGRGYINEVKKVFEEHAIAAAVGKVTAEALREEGITRLLAPEIERMGAMIVELAKYYEEKE
;
A
#
# COMPACT_ATOMS: atom_id res chain seq x y z
N MET A 1 30.29 -4.35 9.09
CA MET A 1 29.16 -3.49 8.73
C MET A 1 28.89 -2.60 9.92
N GLY A 2 28.93 -1.30 9.73
CA GLY A 2 28.61 -0.31 10.77
C GLY A 2 27.18 -0.52 11.28
N LYS A 3 26.93 -0.12 12.51
CA LYS A 3 25.58 -0.12 13.10
C LYS A 3 25.03 1.31 13.01
N GLY A 4 24.72 1.76 11.80
CA GLY A 4 24.33 3.15 11.55
C GLY A 4 23.09 3.63 12.29
N LEU A 5 22.30 2.71 12.87
CA LEU A 5 21.15 3.07 13.72
C LEU A 5 21.46 2.88 15.23
N LEU A 6 22.72 2.86 15.63
CA LEU A 6 23.07 2.61 17.03
C LEU A 6 22.38 3.61 17.96
N GLY A 7 21.53 3.08 18.86
CA GLY A 7 20.74 3.87 19.81
C GLY A 7 19.60 4.69 19.24
N LYS A 8 19.38 4.68 17.91
CA LYS A 8 18.30 5.41 17.27
C LYS A 8 16.95 4.72 17.46
N ARG A 9 15.94 5.47 17.87
CA ARG A 9 14.56 5.00 18.01
C ARG A 9 13.82 5.24 16.71
N VAL A 10 13.44 4.14 16.05
CA VAL A 10 12.83 4.17 14.70
C VAL A 10 11.38 3.72 14.79
N ALA A 11 10.45 4.63 14.57
CA ALA A 11 9.02 4.33 14.54
C ALA A 11 8.63 3.64 13.23
N ILE A 12 7.85 2.56 13.33
CA ILE A 12 7.31 1.80 12.21
C ILE A 12 5.84 2.16 12.06
N GLY A 13 5.49 2.92 11.00
CA GLY A 13 4.12 3.34 10.68
C GLY A 13 3.26 2.24 10.06
N GLY A 14 3.87 1.14 9.62
CA GLY A 14 3.16 -0.01 9.07
C GLY A 14 2.55 -0.91 10.14
N SER A 15 1.42 -1.57 9.81
CA SER A 15 0.78 -2.58 10.66
C SER A 15 1.12 -4.02 10.26
N ARG A 16 1.85 -4.19 9.14
CA ARG A 16 2.21 -5.51 8.58
C ARG A 16 3.71 -5.67 8.51
N LYS A 17 4.18 -6.93 8.64
CA LYS A 17 5.63 -7.26 8.60
C LYS A 17 6.46 -6.46 9.61
N THR A 18 5.85 -6.06 10.70
CA THR A 18 6.50 -5.27 11.75
C THR A 18 7.67 -6.00 12.37
N GLU A 19 7.57 -7.31 12.59
CA GLU A 19 8.66 -8.15 13.11
C GLU A 19 9.86 -8.20 12.14
N GLU A 20 9.58 -8.35 10.83
CA GLU A 20 10.62 -8.35 9.80
C GLU A 20 11.36 -7.01 9.76
N ILE A 21 10.63 -5.90 9.79
CA ILE A 21 11.20 -4.55 9.82
C ILE A 21 11.97 -4.32 11.12
N SER A 22 11.41 -4.70 12.27
CA SER A 22 12.05 -4.59 13.58
C SER A 22 13.39 -5.31 13.60
N THR A 23 13.42 -6.55 13.10
CA THR A 23 14.65 -7.35 13.01
C THR A 23 15.72 -6.65 12.17
N ILE A 24 15.35 -5.98 11.07
CA ILE A 24 16.31 -5.24 10.24
C ILE A 24 16.85 -4.01 10.99
N ILE A 25 15.98 -3.26 11.69
CA ILE A 25 16.37 -2.11 12.51
C ILE A 25 17.34 -2.54 13.62
N GLU A 26 17.02 -3.62 14.33
CA GLU A 26 17.86 -4.16 15.41
C GLU A 26 19.22 -4.63 14.90
N LYS A 27 19.28 -5.26 13.73
CA LYS A 27 20.55 -5.64 13.08
C LYS A 27 21.43 -4.43 12.77
N GLN A 28 20.85 -3.26 12.54
CA GLN A 28 21.56 -1.99 12.37
C GLN A 28 21.83 -1.26 13.71
N GLY A 29 21.49 -1.87 14.85
CA GLY A 29 21.71 -1.31 16.19
C GLY A 29 20.61 -0.36 16.67
N GLY A 30 19.52 -0.19 15.91
CA GLY A 30 18.40 0.67 16.26
C GLY A 30 17.40 0.01 17.21
N ILE A 31 16.51 0.82 17.75
CA ILE A 31 15.41 0.43 18.64
C ILE A 31 14.10 0.62 17.86
N PRO A 32 13.44 -0.48 17.42
CA PRO A 32 12.15 -0.37 16.71
C PRO A 32 11.04 0.03 17.68
N VAL A 33 10.17 0.93 17.23
CA VAL A 33 9.00 1.41 17.95
C VAL A 33 7.78 1.24 17.06
N ILE A 34 6.89 0.31 17.39
CA ILE A 34 5.73 0.00 16.56
C ILE A 34 4.63 1.02 16.83
N ARG A 35 4.28 1.85 15.82
CA ARG A 35 3.25 2.90 15.87
C ARG A 35 2.42 2.84 14.59
N PRO A 36 1.48 1.89 14.46
CA PRO A 36 0.69 1.73 13.25
C PRO A 36 -0.14 2.99 12.95
N LEU A 37 0.07 3.55 11.76
CA LEU A 37 -0.65 4.71 11.24
C LEU A 37 -1.74 4.33 10.24
N GLN A 38 -1.97 3.04 10.09
CA GLN A 38 -2.97 2.45 9.20
C GLN A 38 -3.31 1.07 9.72
N GLY A 39 -4.59 0.79 9.87
CA GLY A 39 -5.11 -0.56 10.03
C GLY A 39 -5.46 -1.17 8.67
N THR A 40 -5.34 -2.49 8.55
CA THR A 40 -5.87 -3.27 7.42
C THR A 40 -6.69 -4.40 8.01
N VAL A 41 -7.96 -4.44 7.65
CA VAL A 41 -8.86 -5.52 8.00
C VAL A 41 -9.15 -6.31 6.74
N TYR A 42 -8.84 -7.61 6.76
CA TYR A 42 -9.32 -8.53 5.75
C TYR A 42 -10.81 -8.75 6.00
N LEU A 43 -11.60 -8.62 4.95
CA LEU A 43 -13.02 -8.88 5.06
C LEU A 43 -13.25 -10.37 5.34
N ALA A 44 -14.25 -10.67 6.15
CA ALA A 44 -14.65 -12.03 6.40
C ALA A 44 -15.04 -12.73 5.10
N GLU A 45 -14.80 -14.04 5.01
CA GLU A 45 -15.11 -14.84 3.83
C GLU A 45 -16.57 -14.64 3.39
N GLU A 46 -17.49 -14.57 4.35
CA GLU A 46 -18.92 -14.34 4.15
C GLU A 46 -19.23 -13.00 3.47
N GLN A 47 -18.34 -12.00 3.57
CA GLN A 47 -18.49 -10.70 2.92
C GLN A 47 -17.94 -10.70 1.49
N VAL A 48 -16.93 -11.52 1.20
CA VAL A 48 -16.26 -11.60 -0.11
C VAL A 48 -16.86 -12.68 -0.99
N GLU A 49 -17.37 -13.75 -0.39
CA GLU A 49 -17.95 -14.92 -1.07
C GLU A 49 -19.06 -14.54 -2.08
N PRO A 50 -20.05 -13.68 -1.77
CA PRO A 50 -21.11 -13.32 -2.73
C PRO A 50 -20.56 -12.72 -4.01
N ASP A 51 -19.54 -11.84 -3.90
CA ASP A 51 -18.91 -11.20 -5.05
C ASP A 51 -18.08 -12.20 -5.86
N LEU A 52 -17.36 -13.10 -5.18
CA LEU A 52 -16.62 -14.20 -5.83
C LEU A 52 -17.56 -15.15 -6.59
N ARG A 53 -18.67 -15.57 -5.96
CA ARG A 53 -19.66 -16.41 -6.64
C ARG A 53 -20.29 -15.70 -7.84
N THR A 54 -20.66 -14.44 -7.70
CA THR A 54 -21.17 -13.63 -8.81
C THR A 54 -20.20 -13.58 -9.97
N PHE A 55 -18.90 -13.46 -9.68
CA PHE A 55 -17.87 -13.47 -10.73
C PHE A 55 -17.69 -14.84 -11.37
N VAL A 56 -17.65 -15.92 -10.58
CA VAL A 56 -17.35 -17.28 -11.06
C VAL A 56 -18.56 -17.92 -11.75
N GLU A 57 -19.76 -17.78 -11.15
CA GLU A 57 -21.00 -18.44 -11.57
C GLU A 57 -21.83 -17.56 -12.51
N GLY A 58 -21.53 -16.26 -12.58
CA GLY A 58 -22.27 -15.27 -13.36
C GLY A 58 -21.82 -15.16 -14.81
N LYS A 59 -22.12 -14.01 -15.42
CA LYS A 59 -21.66 -13.69 -16.77
C LYS A 59 -20.13 -13.60 -16.78
N LYS A 60 -19.49 -14.29 -17.74
CA LYS A 60 -18.04 -14.23 -17.91
C LYS A 60 -17.56 -12.78 -18.02
N ALA A 61 -16.56 -12.43 -17.23
CA ALA A 61 -15.91 -11.15 -17.38
C ALA A 61 -15.02 -11.13 -18.62
N ASP A 62 -15.08 -10.04 -19.37
CA ASP A 62 -14.16 -9.80 -20.50
C ASP A 62 -12.78 -9.34 -20.00
N TRP A 63 -12.78 -8.60 -18.87
CA TRP A 63 -11.56 -8.09 -18.24
C TRP A 63 -11.56 -8.32 -16.74
N VAL A 64 -10.34 -8.51 -16.21
CA VAL A 64 -10.06 -8.55 -14.77
C VAL A 64 -8.93 -7.57 -14.46
N ILE A 65 -9.18 -6.64 -13.55
CA ILE A 65 -8.23 -5.59 -13.18
C ILE A 65 -7.84 -5.77 -11.72
N PHE A 66 -6.55 -6.01 -11.47
CA PHE A 66 -6.00 -6.19 -10.14
C PHE A 66 -5.18 -4.97 -9.74
N THR A 67 -5.55 -4.31 -8.65
CA THR A 67 -4.88 -3.10 -8.18
C THR A 67 -3.79 -3.37 -7.16
N THR A 68 -3.78 -4.56 -6.52
CA THR A 68 -2.73 -4.96 -5.57
C THR A 68 -2.48 -6.46 -5.59
N GLY A 69 -1.20 -6.85 -5.48
CA GLY A 69 -0.82 -8.27 -5.41
C GLY A 69 -1.44 -8.98 -4.22
N ILE A 70 -1.49 -8.31 -3.04
CA ILE A 70 -2.12 -8.89 -1.85
C ILE A 70 -3.63 -9.08 -2.02
N GLY A 71 -4.31 -8.18 -2.74
CA GLY A 71 -5.73 -8.34 -3.03
C GLY A 71 -5.99 -9.58 -3.89
N LEU A 72 -5.17 -9.80 -4.92
CA LEU A 72 -5.24 -11.01 -5.72
C LEU A 72 -4.96 -12.27 -4.89
N GLU A 73 -3.89 -12.28 -4.09
CA GLU A 73 -3.55 -13.40 -3.20
C GLU A 73 -4.70 -13.69 -2.21
N THR A 74 -5.27 -12.66 -1.59
CA THR A 74 -6.43 -12.82 -0.69
C THR A 74 -7.64 -13.42 -1.39
N LEU A 75 -7.95 -12.99 -2.62
CA LEU A 75 -9.08 -13.56 -3.39
C LEU A 75 -8.84 -15.04 -3.73
N VAL A 76 -7.60 -15.43 -4.06
CA VAL A 76 -7.24 -16.84 -4.29
C VAL A 76 -7.42 -17.65 -3.00
N ASP A 77 -6.97 -17.13 -1.85
CA ASP A 77 -7.09 -17.80 -0.57
C ASP A 77 -8.57 -17.97 -0.15
N VAL A 78 -9.40 -16.93 -0.34
CA VAL A 78 -10.85 -17.02 -0.06
C VAL A 78 -11.51 -18.00 -1.02
N ALA A 79 -11.19 -17.94 -2.32
CA ALA A 79 -11.72 -18.90 -3.30
C ALA A 79 -11.35 -20.36 -2.94
N GLU A 80 -10.14 -20.60 -2.42
CA GLU A 80 -9.72 -21.93 -1.95
C GLU A 80 -10.55 -22.41 -0.76
N LYS A 81 -10.78 -21.55 0.21
CA LYS A 81 -11.56 -21.87 1.42
C LYS A 81 -13.02 -22.19 1.13
N ILE A 82 -13.62 -21.49 0.17
CA ILE A 82 -15.03 -21.74 -0.25
C ILE A 82 -15.15 -22.78 -1.37
N GLY A 83 -14.04 -23.42 -1.78
CA GLY A 83 -14.03 -24.52 -2.75
C GLY A 83 -14.21 -24.08 -4.22
N LEU A 84 -13.91 -22.82 -4.56
CA LEU A 84 -14.05 -22.24 -5.91
C LEU A 84 -12.71 -21.83 -6.54
N LYS A 85 -11.58 -22.32 -6.03
CA LYS A 85 -10.25 -21.89 -6.48
C LYS A 85 -10.01 -22.15 -7.96
N ASP A 86 -10.32 -23.35 -8.41
CA ASP A 86 -10.05 -23.76 -9.80
C ASP A 86 -10.92 -22.99 -10.77
N GLU A 87 -12.21 -22.80 -10.44
CA GLU A 87 -13.15 -22.01 -11.22
C GLU A 87 -12.74 -20.53 -11.27
N PHE A 88 -12.32 -19.97 -10.13
CA PHE A 88 -11.83 -18.59 -10.05
C PHE A 88 -10.58 -18.39 -10.91
N LEU A 89 -9.59 -19.28 -10.82
CA LEU A 89 -8.38 -19.21 -11.63
C LEU A 89 -8.68 -19.41 -13.11
N GLN A 90 -9.62 -20.29 -13.46
CA GLN A 90 -10.07 -20.49 -14.83
C GLN A 90 -10.74 -19.22 -15.38
N ALA A 91 -11.62 -18.60 -14.60
CA ALA A 91 -12.31 -17.36 -14.98
C ALA A 91 -11.31 -16.22 -15.25
N ILE A 92 -10.29 -16.05 -14.40
CA ILE A 92 -9.27 -15.03 -14.60
C ILE A 92 -8.44 -15.32 -15.87
N ARG A 93 -8.08 -16.59 -16.13
CA ARG A 93 -7.29 -16.96 -17.32
C ARG A 93 -8.05 -16.80 -18.63
N GLN A 94 -9.38 -16.83 -18.61
CA GLN A 94 -10.23 -16.64 -19.79
C GLN A 94 -10.49 -15.15 -20.09
N ALA A 95 -10.29 -14.27 -19.13
CA ALA A 95 -10.44 -12.82 -19.29
C ALA A 95 -9.11 -12.18 -19.69
N LYS A 96 -9.16 -10.98 -20.27
CA LYS A 96 -8.00 -10.11 -20.40
C LYS A 96 -7.65 -9.55 -19.03
N ALA A 97 -6.40 -9.64 -18.64
CA ALA A 97 -5.96 -9.16 -17.35
C ALA A 97 -5.27 -7.80 -17.47
N ALA A 98 -5.49 -6.92 -16.48
CA ALA A 98 -4.69 -5.73 -16.27
C ALA A 98 -4.28 -5.60 -14.81
N CYS A 99 -3.16 -4.94 -14.56
CA CYS A 99 -2.68 -4.81 -13.18
C CYS A 99 -1.96 -3.51 -12.90
N ARG A 100 -2.03 -3.07 -11.63
CA ARG A 100 -1.29 -1.94 -11.11
C ARG A 100 -0.11 -2.39 -10.26
N GLY A 101 1.07 -1.89 -10.60
CA GLY A 101 2.30 -2.06 -9.85
C GLY A 101 2.97 -3.42 -10.00
N TYR A 102 4.28 -3.41 -9.82
CA TYR A 102 5.13 -4.59 -10.02
C TYR A 102 4.81 -5.79 -9.10
N LYS A 103 4.26 -5.52 -7.91
CA LYS A 103 3.85 -6.60 -6.97
C LYS A 103 2.65 -7.38 -7.49
N THR A 104 1.70 -6.68 -8.09
CA THR A 104 0.53 -7.29 -8.71
C THR A 104 0.92 -8.06 -9.98
N LEU A 105 1.80 -7.47 -10.79
CA LEU A 105 2.37 -8.14 -11.96
C LEU A 105 3.09 -9.44 -11.56
N SER A 106 3.87 -9.41 -10.47
CA SER A 106 4.55 -10.59 -9.94
C SER A 106 3.58 -11.66 -9.46
N ALA A 107 2.48 -11.26 -8.78
CA ALA A 107 1.45 -12.19 -8.32
C ALA A 107 0.72 -12.87 -9.50
N LEU A 108 0.36 -12.11 -10.55
CA LEU A 108 -0.23 -12.67 -11.78
C LEU A 108 0.71 -13.66 -12.47
N LYS A 109 1.99 -13.30 -12.60
CA LYS A 109 3.01 -14.20 -13.21
C LYS A 109 3.16 -15.52 -12.46
N LYS A 110 3.07 -15.52 -11.13
CA LYS A 110 3.09 -16.77 -10.32
C LYS A 110 1.90 -17.67 -10.63
N LEU A 111 0.76 -17.10 -11.05
CA LEU A 111 -0.43 -17.83 -11.48
C LEU A 111 -0.41 -18.20 -12.98
N GLY A 112 0.69 -17.91 -13.68
CA GLY A 112 0.84 -18.15 -15.12
C GLY A 112 0.02 -17.21 -16.00
N ILE A 113 -0.32 -16.00 -15.50
CA ILE A 113 -1.13 -15.01 -16.20
C ILE A 113 -0.24 -13.84 -16.62
N THR A 114 -0.24 -13.53 -17.93
CA THR A 114 0.40 -12.34 -18.48
C THR A 114 -0.66 -11.28 -18.72
N PRO A 115 -0.59 -10.10 -18.08
CA PRO A 115 -1.57 -9.06 -18.32
C PRO A 115 -1.42 -8.40 -19.70
N GLU A 116 -2.53 -7.98 -20.29
CA GLU A 116 -2.61 -7.18 -21.52
C GLU A 116 -2.16 -5.73 -21.30
N ALA A 117 -2.41 -5.20 -20.07
CA ALA A 117 -2.05 -3.84 -19.68
C ALA A 117 -1.48 -3.82 -18.26
N SER A 118 -0.45 -3.02 -18.07
CA SER A 118 0.13 -2.73 -16.75
C SER A 118 0.66 -1.30 -16.73
N ASP A 119 0.59 -0.66 -15.57
CA ASP A 119 1.18 0.64 -15.38
C ASP A 119 2.71 0.56 -15.25
N GLU A 120 3.37 1.71 -15.45
CA GLU A 120 4.82 1.85 -15.32
C GLU A 120 5.23 2.44 -13.97
N ASP A 121 4.34 3.17 -13.28
CA ASP A 121 4.64 4.01 -12.13
C ASP A 121 3.99 3.56 -10.80
N GLY A 122 3.19 2.50 -10.81
CA GLY A 122 2.48 1.99 -9.62
C GLY A 122 1.23 2.79 -9.25
N THR A 123 0.81 3.77 -10.07
CA THR A 123 -0.31 4.64 -9.77
C THR A 123 -1.62 4.17 -10.44
N THR A 124 -2.77 4.58 -9.89
CA THR A 124 -4.07 4.37 -10.54
C THR A 124 -4.16 5.16 -11.84
N ARG A 125 -3.55 6.33 -11.91
CA ARG A 125 -3.49 7.14 -13.14
C ARG A 125 -2.69 6.44 -14.23
N GLY A 126 -1.51 5.88 -13.89
CA GLY A 126 -0.70 5.11 -14.84
C GLY A 126 -1.46 3.90 -15.38
N LEU A 127 -2.20 3.18 -14.51
CA LEU A 127 -3.06 2.09 -14.94
C LEU A 127 -4.16 2.58 -15.90
N ILE A 128 -4.85 3.68 -15.59
CA ILE A 128 -5.86 4.27 -16.49
C ILE A 128 -5.24 4.60 -17.84
N CYS A 129 -4.08 5.25 -17.88
CA CYS A 129 -3.38 5.56 -19.13
C CYS A 129 -3.06 4.29 -19.94
N SER A 130 -2.64 3.20 -19.29
CA SER A 130 -2.36 1.93 -19.97
C SER A 130 -3.63 1.26 -20.54
N LEU A 131 -4.80 1.60 -20.02
CA LEU A 131 -6.11 1.09 -20.44
C LEU A 131 -6.79 1.93 -21.52
N GLU A 132 -6.34 3.17 -21.78
CA GLU A 132 -7.02 4.11 -22.68
C GLU A 132 -7.24 3.59 -24.11
N SER A 133 -6.29 2.81 -24.63
CA SER A 133 -6.33 2.25 -25.99
C SER A 133 -7.24 1.05 -26.13
N HIS A 134 -7.78 0.51 -25.04
CA HIS A 134 -8.62 -0.68 -25.06
C HIS A 134 -10.12 -0.32 -25.14
N ASP A 135 -10.88 -1.21 -25.78
CA ASP A 135 -12.34 -1.08 -25.89
C ASP A 135 -13.03 -1.77 -24.71
N PHE A 136 -13.81 -0.99 -23.96
CA PHE A 136 -14.61 -1.45 -22.83
C PHE A 136 -16.12 -1.36 -23.08
N SER A 137 -16.56 -0.91 -24.28
CA SER A 137 -17.98 -0.74 -24.59
C SER A 137 -18.73 -2.06 -24.50
N GLY A 138 -19.75 -2.12 -23.64
CA GLY A 138 -20.54 -3.32 -23.36
C GLY A 138 -19.78 -4.48 -22.70
N LYS A 139 -18.55 -4.25 -22.24
CA LYS A 139 -17.71 -5.26 -21.58
C LYS A 139 -18.05 -5.40 -20.11
N THR A 140 -17.92 -6.62 -19.58
CA THR A 140 -17.98 -6.89 -18.14
C THR A 140 -16.58 -6.91 -17.58
N VAL A 141 -16.31 -6.06 -16.56
CA VAL A 141 -14.98 -5.85 -15.99
C VAL A 141 -15.01 -6.12 -14.49
N LEU A 142 -14.29 -7.14 -14.04
CA LEU A 142 -14.02 -7.32 -12.60
C LEU A 142 -12.91 -6.36 -12.18
N VAL A 143 -13.11 -5.61 -11.10
CA VAL A 143 -12.09 -4.73 -10.50
C VAL A 143 -11.84 -5.12 -9.05
N GLN A 144 -10.66 -5.65 -8.78
CA GLN A 144 -10.21 -5.86 -7.41
C GLN A 144 -9.75 -4.52 -6.82
N LEU A 145 -10.47 -4.08 -5.81
CA LEU A 145 -10.22 -2.83 -5.10
C LEU A 145 -9.11 -3.01 -4.03
N HIS A 146 -8.42 -1.93 -3.71
CA HIS A 146 -7.24 -1.93 -2.82
C HIS A 146 -7.52 -1.24 -1.46
N GLY A 147 -8.59 -1.67 -0.80
CA GLY A 147 -9.00 -1.09 0.49
C GLY A 147 -9.82 0.20 0.37
N GLU A 148 -9.96 0.74 -0.84
CA GLU A 148 -10.72 1.94 -1.19
C GLU A 148 -11.55 1.70 -2.46
N LYS A 149 -12.55 2.54 -2.70
CA LYS A 149 -13.47 2.41 -3.83
C LYS A 149 -12.85 2.74 -5.20
N ALA A 150 -11.61 3.22 -5.28
CA ALA A 150 -10.91 3.61 -6.50
C ALA A 150 -11.78 4.44 -7.50
N PRO A 151 -12.36 5.58 -7.08
CA PRO A 151 -13.40 6.26 -7.84
C PRO A 151 -12.97 6.67 -9.24
N ALA A 152 -11.71 7.09 -9.43
CA ALA A 152 -11.20 7.48 -10.74
C ALA A 152 -11.15 6.31 -11.75
N LEU A 153 -10.76 5.11 -11.29
CA LEU A 153 -10.73 3.92 -12.14
C LEU A 153 -12.16 3.46 -12.49
N MET A 154 -13.06 3.49 -11.50
CA MET A 154 -14.46 3.11 -11.69
C MET A 154 -15.12 4.04 -12.71
N ALA A 155 -15.00 5.37 -12.53
CA ALA A 155 -15.55 6.37 -13.44
C ALA A 155 -15.01 6.20 -14.87
N PHE A 156 -13.71 6.00 -15.03
CA PHE A 156 -13.08 5.76 -16.34
C PHE A 156 -13.71 4.56 -17.07
N LEU A 157 -13.88 3.43 -16.38
CA LEU A 157 -14.46 2.22 -16.98
C LEU A 157 -15.92 2.40 -17.33
N GLU A 158 -16.70 3.06 -16.46
CA GLU A 158 -18.11 3.37 -16.69
C GLU A 158 -18.30 4.36 -17.85
N GLU A 159 -17.48 5.41 -17.96
CA GLU A 159 -17.46 6.35 -19.08
C GLU A 159 -17.13 5.67 -20.41
N LYS A 160 -16.28 4.62 -20.38
CA LYS A 160 -15.99 3.77 -21.55
C LYS A 160 -17.09 2.74 -21.86
N GLY A 161 -18.18 2.73 -21.10
CA GLY A 161 -19.35 1.85 -21.33
C GLY A 161 -19.21 0.44 -20.74
N ALA A 162 -18.32 0.23 -19.79
CA ALA A 162 -18.18 -1.06 -19.10
C ALA A 162 -19.26 -1.28 -18.04
N SER A 163 -19.63 -2.54 -17.83
CA SER A 163 -20.33 -3.01 -16.63
C SER A 163 -19.29 -3.46 -15.61
N VAL A 164 -19.13 -2.71 -14.53
CA VAL A 164 -18.05 -2.96 -13.55
C VAL A 164 -18.56 -3.79 -12.38
N LEU A 165 -17.81 -4.85 -12.05
CA LEU A 165 -18.01 -5.72 -10.89
C LEU A 165 -16.88 -5.44 -9.89
N PRO A 166 -17.09 -4.57 -8.87
CA PRO A 166 -16.07 -4.32 -7.86
C PRO A 166 -16.01 -5.50 -6.87
N ILE A 167 -14.79 -5.89 -6.48
CA ILE A 167 -14.57 -6.84 -5.40
C ILE A 167 -13.56 -6.29 -4.42
N LEU A 168 -13.91 -6.28 -3.13
CA LEU A 168 -13.11 -5.69 -2.06
C LEU A 168 -12.67 -6.78 -1.07
N PRO A 169 -11.45 -7.34 -1.21
CA PRO A 169 -10.98 -8.41 -0.33
C PRO A 169 -10.50 -7.94 1.05
N TYR A 170 -10.20 -6.65 1.21
CA TYR A 170 -9.78 -6.04 2.47
C TYR A 170 -10.11 -4.55 2.49
N GLN A 171 -10.16 -3.97 3.67
CA GLN A 171 -10.36 -2.54 3.89
C GLN A 171 -9.19 -1.94 4.64
N HIS A 172 -8.88 -0.68 4.34
CA HIS A 172 -8.08 0.15 5.21
C HIS A 172 -8.99 0.77 6.27
N ILE A 173 -8.61 0.61 7.53
CA ILE A 173 -9.27 1.27 8.63
C ILE A 173 -8.36 2.37 9.18
N PRO A 174 -8.94 3.45 9.71
CA PRO A 174 -8.15 4.47 10.40
C PRO A 174 -7.28 3.84 11.50
N PRO A 175 -6.11 4.41 11.78
CA PRO A 175 -5.32 3.98 12.92
C PRO A 175 -6.07 4.29 14.23
N GLU A 176 -5.69 3.60 15.30
CA GLU A 176 -6.17 3.93 16.63
C GLU A 176 -5.68 5.33 17.02
N GLU A 177 -6.59 6.23 17.39
CA GLU A 177 -6.27 7.62 17.74
C GLU A 177 -5.21 7.71 18.85
N GLU A 178 -5.29 6.84 19.85
CA GLU A 178 -4.31 6.78 20.94
C GLU A 178 -2.89 6.48 20.45
N THR A 179 -2.77 5.61 19.45
CA THR A 179 -1.47 5.26 18.85
C THR A 179 -0.88 6.43 18.08
N VAL A 180 -1.71 7.18 17.33
CA VAL A 180 -1.25 8.35 16.58
C VAL A 180 -0.90 9.50 17.51
N GLU A 181 -1.75 9.75 18.54
CA GLU A 181 -1.50 10.74 19.59
C GLU A 181 -0.16 10.47 20.30
N ARG A 182 0.08 9.21 20.65
CA ARG A 182 1.33 8.79 21.27
C ARG A 182 2.54 9.07 20.39
N LEU A 183 2.44 8.73 19.10
CA LEU A 183 3.54 9.02 18.15
C LEU A 183 3.79 10.51 18.01
N CYS A 184 2.73 11.34 17.92
CA CYS A 184 2.88 12.80 17.87
C CYS A 184 3.62 13.33 19.10
N ARG A 185 3.27 12.87 20.31
CA ARG A 185 3.94 13.26 21.55
C ARG A 185 5.39 12.81 21.60
N GLU A 186 5.66 11.56 21.24
CA GLU A 186 7.03 11.02 21.19
C GLU A 186 7.91 11.79 20.18
N LEU A 187 7.33 12.21 19.04
CA LEU A 187 8.01 13.09 18.07
C LEU A 187 8.31 14.47 18.68
N MET A 188 7.30 15.13 19.23
CA MET A 188 7.44 16.48 19.82
C MET A 188 8.41 16.50 21.01
N ASN A 189 8.50 15.41 21.77
CA ASN A 189 9.46 15.25 22.88
C ASN A 189 10.88 14.89 22.41
N GLY A 190 11.10 14.68 21.09
CA GLY A 190 12.41 14.26 20.58
C GLY A 190 12.78 12.80 20.89
N GLU A 191 11.80 11.97 21.21
CA GLU A 191 11.99 10.57 21.58
C GLU A 191 12.12 9.64 20.35
N ILE A 192 11.78 10.11 19.16
CA ILE A 192 11.83 9.35 17.89
C ILE A 192 12.83 10.01 16.94
N ASP A 193 13.81 9.26 16.48
CA ASP A 193 14.82 9.72 15.54
C ASP A 193 14.39 9.58 14.08
N ALA A 194 13.54 8.59 13.77
CA ALA A 194 13.00 8.41 12.42
C ALA A 194 11.62 7.76 12.43
N VAL A 195 10.82 8.05 11.39
CA VAL A 195 9.54 7.37 11.12
C VAL A 195 9.59 6.70 9.76
N CYS A 196 9.34 5.40 9.72
CA CYS A 196 9.27 4.58 8.51
C CYS A 196 7.84 4.49 8.00
N PHE A 197 7.58 5.09 6.82
CA PHE A 197 6.30 5.05 6.13
C PHE A 197 6.34 4.05 4.99
N THR A 198 5.46 3.08 5.00
CA THR A 198 5.36 2.04 3.95
C THR A 198 4.22 2.30 2.96
N THR A 199 3.37 3.29 3.21
CA THR A 199 2.28 3.73 2.32
C THR A 199 2.00 5.24 2.48
N ALA A 200 1.46 5.87 1.43
CA ALA A 200 1.01 7.26 1.48
C ALA A 200 -0.15 7.50 2.48
N ILE A 201 -0.98 6.47 2.72
CA ILE A 201 -2.08 6.55 3.70
C ILE A 201 -1.54 6.79 5.11
N GLN A 202 -0.43 6.16 5.48
CA GLN A 202 0.21 6.37 6.78
C GLN A 202 0.68 7.81 6.97
N VAL A 203 1.21 8.42 5.91
CA VAL A 203 1.59 9.83 5.91
C VAL A 203 0.37 10.69 6.17
N ARG A 204 -0.68 10.55 5.36
CA ARG A 204 -1.92 11.31 5.52
C ARG A 204 -2.53 11.13 6.90
N SER A 205 -2.60 9.91 7.41
CA SER A 205 -3.15 9.62 8.74
C SER A 205 -2.42 10.39 9.85
N LEU A 206 -1.08 10.44 9.83
CA LEU A 206 -0.31 11.20 10.82
C LEU A 206 -0.57 12.70 10.71
N PHE A 207 -0.48 13.25 9.49
CA PHE A 207 -0.58 14.70 9.29
C PHE A 207 -2.01 15.21 9.44
N ASP A 208 -3.03 14.47 9.02
CA ASP A 208 -4.44 14.84 9.24
C ASP A 208 -4.80 14.80 10.72
N PHE A 209 -4.31 13.81 11.46
CA PHE A 209 -4.44 13.77 12.90
C PHE A 209 -3.77 14.98 13.57
N ALA A 210 -2.51 15.26 13.20
CA ALA A 210 -1.77 16.40 13.72
C ALA A 210 -2.46 17.74 13.41
N LYS A 211 -3.04 17.91 12.22
CA LYS A 211 -3.88 19.05 11.84
C LYS A 211 -5.11 19.16 12.74
N GLY A 212 -5.85 18.06 12.92
CA GLY A 212 -7.05 18.01 13.74
C GLY A 212 -6.82 18.32 15.22
N ARG A 213 -5.64 18.01 15.74
CA ARG A 213 -5.22 18.26 17.14
C ARG A 213 -4.48 19.59 17.34
N GLY A 214 -4.14 20.30 16.25
CA GLY A 214 -3.37 21.54 16.31
C GLY A 214 -1.85 21.35 16.47
N TYR A 215 -1.31 20.14 16.23
CA TYR A 215 0.11 19.80 16.39
C TYR A 215 0.89 19.91 15.07
N ILE A 216 0.26 20.35 13.99
CA ILE A 216 0.84 20.25 12.64
C ILE A 216 2.18 20.96 12.51
N ASN A 217 2.31 22.16 13.09
CA ASN A 217 3.53 22.96 12.99
C ASN A 217 4.66 22.33 13.80
N GLU A 218 4.36 21.82 14.99
CA GLU A 218 5.32 21.15 15.86
C GLU A 218 5.81 19.85 15.22
N VAL A 219 4.92 19.03 14.68
CA VAL A 219 5.27 17.79 14.01
C VAL A 219 6.13 18.05 12.77
N LYS A 220 5.78 19.06 11.95
CA LYS A 220 6.60 19.45 10.79
C LYS A 220 7.98 19.91 11.21
N LYS A 221 8.07 20.75 12.24
CA LYS A 221 9.33 21.23 12.79
C LYS A 221 10.23 20.08 13.25
N VAL A 222 9.66 19.04 13.89
CA VAL A 222 10.44 17.85 14.29
C VAL A 222 11.05 17.15 13.08
N PHE A 223 10.32 17.01 11.97
CA PHE A 223 10.89 16.42 10.75
C PHE A 223 11.92 17.32 10.05
N GLU A 224 11.82 18.62 10.19
CA GLU A 224 12.82 19.55 9.68
C GLU A 224 14.13 19.52 10.48
N GLU A 225 14.05 19.46 11.81
CA GLU A 225 15.19 19.68 12.69
C GLU A 225 15.76 18.40 13.30
N HIS A 226 14.93 17.39 13.59
CA HIS A 226 15.32 16.24 14.41
C HIS A 226 15.08 14.90 13.72
N ALA A 227 13.83 14.49 13.54
CA ALA A 227 13.49 13.17 13.03
C ALA A 227 13.62 13.09 11.49
N ILE A 228 13.91 11.89 10.98
CA ILE A 228 13.92 11.61 9.54
C ILE A 228 12.64 10.91 9.12
N ALA A 229 12.02 11.39 8.05
CA ALA A 229 10.94 10.69 7.39
C ALA A 229 11.52 9.71 6.35
N ALA A 230 11.39 8.41 6.60
CA ALA A 230 11.83 7.37 5.68
C ALA A 230 10.63 6.80 4.92
N ALA A 231 10.60 6.98 3.61
CA ALA A 231 9.56 6.46 2.72
C ALA A 231 10.03 5.17 2.04
N VAL A 232 9.14 4.19 1.90
CA VAL A 232 9.47 2.94 1.20
C VAL A 232 9.71 3.13 -0.30
N GLY A 233 9.17 4.18 -0.91
CA GLY A 233 9.27 4.44 -2.35
C GLY A 233 8.66 5.78 -2.75
N LYS A 234 8.61 6.02 -4.06
CA LYS A 234 8.28 7.33 -4.67
C LYS A 234 6.91 7.88 -4.27
N VAL A 235 5.86 7.04 -4.30
CA VAL A 235 4.48 7.46 -3.97
C VAL A 235 4.37 7.91 -2.51
N THR A 236 5.04 7.22 -1.60
CA THR A 236 5.07 7.59 -0.17
C THR A 236 5.92 8.86 0.05
N ALA A 237 7.03 8.98 -0.66
CA ALA A 237 7.88 10.17 -0.61
C ALA A 237 7.15 11.42 -1.15
N GLU A 238 6.34 11.24 -2.20
CA GLU A 238 5.53 12.33 -2.75
C GLU A 238 4.48 12.81 -1.74
N ALA A 239 3.77 11.90 -1.08
CA ALA A 239 2.83 12.24 -0.01
C ALA A 239 3.50 13.04 1.12
N LEU A 240 4.74 12.71 1.50
CA LEU A 240 5.51 13.49 2.47
C LEU A 240 5.82 14.90 1.95
N ARG A 241 6.19 15.04 0.67
CA ARG A 241 6.44 16.36 0.07
C ARG A 241 5.17 17.21 -0.03
N GLU A 242 4.03 16.61 -0.35
CA GLU A 242 2.71 17.27 -0.33
C GLU A 242 2.40 17.85 1.04
N GLU A 243 2.82 17.17 2.11
CA GLU A 243 2.71 17.68 3.48
C GLU A 243 3.81 18.72 3.84
N GLY A 244 4.70 19.03 2.92
CA GLY A 244 5.78 20.00 3.11
C GLY A 244 7.04 19.44 3.77
N ILE A 245 7.17 18.13 3.86
CA ILE A 245 8.38 17.49 4.42
C ILE A 245 9.42 17.37 3.32
N THR A 246 10.54 18.09 3.48
CA THR A 246 11.66 18.09 2.53
C THR A 246 12.82 17.21 2.98
N ARG A 247 13.00 17.05 4.30
CA ARG A 247 14.01 16.18 4.91
C ARG A 247 13.51 14.76 4.99
N LEU A 248 13.59 14.03 3.89
CA LEU A 248 13.12 12.66 3.77
C LEU A 248 14.12 11.78 3.02
N LEU A 249 14.01 10.46 3.24
CA LEU A 249 14.78 9.43 2.54
C LEU A 249 13.82 8.49 1.81
N ALA A 250 14.21 8.08 0.61
CA ALA A 250 13.53 7.03 -0.14
C ALA A 250 14.58 6.23 -0.94
N PRO A 251 14.59 4.89 -0.86
CA PRO A 251 15.54 4.06 -1.58
C PRO A 251 15.20 4.02 -3.09
N GLU A 252 16.19 3.81 -3.94
CA GLU A 252 15.97 3.54 -5.36
C GLU A 252 15.17 2.25 -5.58
N ILE A 253 15.48 1.22 -4.77
CA ILE A 253 14.76 -0.04 -4.76
C ILE A 253 13.64 0.06 -3.73
N GLU A 254 12.40 0.18 -4.17
CA GLU A 254 11.22 0.39 -3.34
C GLU A 254 10.86 -0.83 -2.46
N ARG A 255 11.71 -1.10 -1.45
CA ARG A 255 11.58 -2.21 -0.50
C ARG A 255 11.82 -1.73 0.92
N MET A 256 11.12 -2.34 1.87
CA MET A 256 11.25 -2.02 3.29
C MET A 256 12.69 -2.21 3.80
N GLY A 257 13.36 -3.30 3.42
CA GLY A 257 14.75 -3.54 3.79
C GLY A 257 15.69 -2.48 3.24
N ALA A 258 15.53 -2.06 1.98
CA ALA A 258 16.32 -1.01 1.37
C ALA A 258 16.10 0.35 2.07
N MET A 259 14.86 0.67 2.46
CA MET A 259 14.54 1.88 3.24
C MET A 259 15.32 1.93 4.57
N ILE A 260 15.41 0.83 5.30
CA ILE A 260 16.16 0.78 6.57
C ILE A 260 17.67 0.88 6.32
N VAL A 261 18.17 0.28 5.24
CA VAL A 261 19.59 0.39 4.88
C VAL A 261 19.97 1.82 4.52
N GLU A 262 19.14 2.53 3.73
CA GLU A 262 19.36 3.94 3.41
C GLU A 262 19.29 4.83 4.67
N LEU A 263 18.36 4.54 5.58
CA LEU A 263 18.28 5.25 6.86
C LEU A 263 19.53 5.02 7.71
N ALA A 264 20.06 3.82 7.75
CA ALA A 264 21.30 3.51 8.47
C ALA A 264 22.50 4.26 7.87
N LYS A 265 22.67 4.26 6.56
CA LYS A 265 23.72 5.02 5.87
C LYS A 265 23.66 6.51 6.17
N TYR A 266 22.44 7.08 6.14
CA TYR A 266 22.25 8.50 6.45
C TYR A 266 22.81 8.88 7.83
N TYR A 267 22.63 8.03 8.85
CA TYR A 267 23.16 8.30 10.17
C TYR A 267 24.67 8.03 10.27
N GLU A 268 25.19 7.01 9.57
CA GLU A 268 26.65 6.74 9.48
C GLU A 268 27.43 7.92 8.84
N GLU A 269 26.83 8.63 7.87
CA GLU A 269 27.47 9.77 7.20
C GLU A 269 27.43 11.05 8.05
N LYS A 270 26.65 11.10 9.11
CA LYS A 270 26.50 12.26 10.00
C LYS A 270 27.24 12.16 11.33
N GLU A 271 27.76 10.96 11.65
CA GLU A 271 28.69 10.76 12.76
C GLU A 271 30.14 11.08 12.33
#